data_105359d9f8f6ea9f0ab67f2d74a11e8e
#
_entry.id   105359d9f8f6ea9f0ab67f2d74a11e8e
#
_cell.length_a   1.000
_cell.length_b   1.000
_cell.length_c   1.000
_cell.angle_alpha   90.00
_cell.angle_beta   90.00
_cell.angle_gamma   90.00
#
_symmetry.space_group_name_H-M   'P 1'
#
loop_
_entity.id
_entity.type
_entity.pdbx_description
1 polymer ?
#
loop_
_entity_poly.entity_id
_entity_poly.type
_entity_poly.pdbx_seq_one_letter_code
_entity_poly.pdbx_strand_id
1 'polypeptide(L)'
;NNGPVGELILRRQQSADGRSRAFCNDQPIGVNLLKQIGSALVEIHGQNESQALTDAATQRNLLDGFAGVTEDVAALAKLHAAQQQARSALAAYRTELAKASADTEFLTHAIAELQELNPKLGEELALADERSLLMNAEKIIGDLREAEGFLRGEGSIENVLNSALKRLEKAAPDAAGELDDAISAIDRALIEAGEARIAVSDTAARITNNPARLEEVEGRLFAIRALARKHNRNCDGLPDLLTEMDMKLSAIHGGNDRMAELETAVKETDASYVSAAMAISEARKAAAGRLDAMVNEELVPLKLDGGKFTTQIETGAPEDGAAHGLDKISFVASTNPGMAPGPIAKIASGGELARFMLALKVSLAAEGHSGTMIFDEVDAGVGGAVAEAVGTRLHRLAQSGQVLVVTHSPQVAARGNFHWQVSKSGENGTVSTSVVPLDNPARLEEVARMLSGASITDEARAAAQRLLEVG
;
A
#
# COMPACT_ATOMS: atom_id res chain seq x y z
N ASN A 1 -13.97 22.15 14.57
CA ASN A 1 -14.62 23.04 15.55
C ASN A 1 -13.70 24.23 15.80
N ASN A 2 -13.94 25.34 15.08
CA ASN A 2 -13.34 26.65 15.40
C ASN A 2 -14.16 27.29 16.52
N GLY A 3 -14.00 26.81 17.75
CA GLY A 3 -14.38 27.56 18.94
C GLY A 3 -13.27 28.56 19.27
N PRO A 4 -13.54 29.60 20.08
CA PRO A 4 -12.51 30.53 20.52
C PRO A 4 -11.38 29.73 21.17
N VAL A 5 -10.13 30.12 20.85
CA VAL A 5 -8.91 29.48 21.38
C VAL A 5 -8.95 29.64 22.91
N GLY A 6 -9.43 28.59 23.59
CA GLY A 6 -9.44 28.51 25.04
C GLY A 6 -8.04 28.25 25.57
N GLU A 7 -7.78 28.64 26.79
CA GLU A 7 -6.55 28.36 27.52
C GLU A 7 -6.27 26.86 27.55
N LEU A 8 -5.05 26.43 27.16
CA LEU A 8 -4.63 25.04 27.19
C LEU A 8 -3.85 24.78 28.47
N ILE A 9 -4.46 24.03 29.41
CA ILE A 9 -3.82 23.67 30.68
C ILE A 9 -3.22 22.26 30.58
N LEU A 10 -1.89 22.19 30.62
CA LEU A 10 -1.15 20.94 30.65
C LEU A 10 -0.67 20.68 32.08
N ARG A 11 -0.95 19.48 32.60
CA ARG A 11 -0.55 19.11 33.96
C ARG A 11 0.06 17.71 33.98
N ARG A 12 1.19 17.59 34.66
CA ARG A 12 1.80 16.30 34.99
C ARG A 12 1.85 16.12 36.49
N GLN A 13 1.37 15.00 36.98
CA GLN A 13 1.43 14.60 38.37
C GLN A 13 2.38 13.40 38.51
N GLN A 14 3.32 13.47 39.43
CA GLN A 14 4.20 12.38 39.76
C GLN A 14 4.06 12.06 41.23
N SER A 15 3.76 10.79 41.58
CA SER A 15 3.67 10.33 42.94
C SER A 15 5.06 9.90 43.46
N ALA A 16 5.21 9.81 44.78
CA ALA A 16 6.47 9.43 45.40
C ALA A 16 6.95 8.01 45.02
N ASP A 17 6.04 7.16 44.55
CA ASP A 17 6.32 5.81 44.03
C ASP A 17 6.79 5.80 42.58
N GLY A 18 7.03 6.98 41.95
CA GLY A 18 7.51 7.15 40.59
C GLY A 18 6.42 7.07 39.50
N ARG A 19 5.17 6.78 39.86
CA ARG A 19 4.07 6.78 38.85
C ARG A 19 3.75 8.19 38.38
N SER A 20 3.55 8.34 37.06
CA SER A 20 3.26 9.63 36.44
C SER A 20 1.90 9.61 35.74
N ARG A 21 1.10 10.64 35.93
CA ARG A 21 -0.16 10.89 35.23
C ARG A 21 -0.10 12.25 34.53
N ALA A 22 -0.66 12.29 33.32
CA ALA A 22 -0.70 13.52 32.50
C ALA A 22 -2.13 13.90 32.21
N PHE A 23 -2.39 15.21 32.11
CA PHE A 23 -3.70 15.77 31.87
C PHE A 23 -3.60 16.95 30.89
N CYS A 24 -4.62 17.09 30.06
CA CYS A 24 -4.84 18.23 29.17
C CYS A 24 -6.26 18.74 29.43
N ASN A 25 -6.44 19.98 29.91
CA ASN A 25 -7.71 20.54 30.36
C ASN A 25 -8.49 19.58 31.28
N ASP A 26 -7.79 19.03 32.29
CA ASP A 26 -8.26 18.04 33.26
C ASP A 26 -8.67 16.66 32.66
N GLN A 27 -8.58 16.46 31.36
CA GLN A 27 -8.74 15.18 30.71
C GLN A 27 -7.45 14.37 30.82
N PRO A 28 -7.49 13.10 31.29
CA PRO A 28 -6.31 12.27 31.36
C PRO A 28 -5.80 11.93 29.95
N ILE A 29 -4.49 12.12 29.73
CA ILE A 29 -3.81 11.82 28.47
C ILE A 29 -2.58 10.93 28.72
N GLY A 30 -2.08 10.28 27.67
CA GLY A 30 -0.81 9.55 27.73
C GLY A 30 0.39 10.50 27.92
N VAL A 31 1.40 10.08 28.68
CA VAL A 31 2.63 10.87 28.87
C VAL A 31 3.33 11.20 27.57
N ASN A 32 3.28 10.29 26.58
CA ASN A 32 3.84 10.53 25.24
C ASN A 32 3.10 11.64 24.50
N LEU A 33 1.78 11.70 24.59
CA LEU A 33 1.00 12.79 24.02
C LEU A 33 1.30 14.11 24.69
N LEU A 34 1.41 14.11 26.04
CA LEU A 34 1.84 15.31 26.77
C LEU A 34 3.21 15.82 26.31
N LYS A 35 4.17 14.88 26.08
CA LYS A 35 5.49 15.22 25.54
C LYS A 35 5.41 15.85 24.15
N GLN A 36 4.60 15.28 23.26
CA GLN A 36 4.40 15.82 21.90
C GLN A 36 3.79 17.23 21.94
N ILE A 37 2.74 17.44 22.74
CA ILE A 37 2.13 18.77 22.91
C ILE A 37 3.14 19.75 23.52
N GLY A 38 3.86 19.33 24.57
CA GLY A 38 4.87 20.16 25.21
C GLY A 38 5.98 20.59 24.26
N SER A 39 6.50 19.67 23.43
CA SER A 39 7.53 19.99 22.44
C SER A 39 7.06 20.90 21.32
N ALA A 40 5.74 20.95 21.05
CA ALA A 40 5.16 21.87 20.07
C ALA A 40 4.95 23.28 20.65
N LEU A 41 4.84 23.43 21.97
CA LEU A 41 4.57 24.70 22.65
C LEU A 41 5.81 25.37 23.22
N VAL A 42 6.77 24.56 23.72
CA VAL A 42 7.95 25.05 24.44
C VAL A 42 9.19 24.37 23.90
N GLU A 43 10.17 25.14 23.53
CA GLU A 43 11.48 24.70 23.11
C GLU A 43 12.52 25.10 24.18
N ILE A 44 13.24 24.12 24.74
CA ILE A 44 14.25 24.36 25.79
C ILE A 44 15.63 24.20 25.16
N HIS A 45 16.51 25.17 25.38
CA HIS A 45 17.88 25.19 24.90
C HIS A 45 18.83 25.23 26.08
N GLY A 46 19.39 24.08 26.47
CA GLY A 46 20.31 23.89 27.58
C GLY A 46 21.25 22.69 27.36
N GLN A 47 22.13 22.41 28.33
CA GLN A 47 23.18 21.37 28.21
C GLN A 47 22.68 19.96 27.86
N ASN A 48 21.40 19.64 28.09
CA ASN A 48 20.86 18.28 27.93
C ASN A 48 19.92 18.12 26.74
N GLU A 49 19.61 19.17 25.95
CA GLU A 49 18.52 19.08 24.94
C GLU A 49 18.94 19.45 23.49
N SER A 50 20.20 19.39 23.17
CA SER A 50 20.66 19.44 21.75
C SER A 50 20.09 18.29 20.87
N GLN A 51 19.24 17.41 21.45
CA GLN A 51 18.66 16.27 20.73
C GLN A 51 17.64 16.67 19.64
N ALA A 52 16.88 17.74 19.82
CA ALA A 52 15.84 18.10 18.83
C ALA A 52 16.43 18.49 17.46
N LEU A 53 17.59 19.18 17.46
CA LEU A 53 18.29 19.53 16.20
C LEU A 53 19.26 18.45 15.69
N THR A 54 19.39 17.33 16.38
CA THR A 54 20.08 16.14 15.84
C THR A 54 19.23 15.34 14.90
N ASP A 55 17.88 15.52 14.97
CA ASP A 55 16.94 14.81 14.14
C ASP A 55 16.84 15.44 12.75
N ALA A 56 17.12 14.63 11.72
CA ALA A 56 17.07 15.05 10.32
C ALA A 56 15.67 15.54 9.88
N ALA A 57 14.60 15.00 10.47
CA ALA A 57 13.25 15.47 10.16
C ALA A 57 13.00 16.88 10.70
N THR A 58 13.50 17.19 11.89
CA THR A 58 13.42 18.54 12.48
C THR A 58 14.22 19.54 11.64
N GLN A 59 15.45 19.21 11.23
CA GLN A 59 16.28 20.09 10.38
C GLN A 59 15.60 20.37 9.04
N ARG A 60 15.03 19.33 8.42
CA ARG A 60 14.25 19.49 7.17
C ARG A 60 13.06 20.41 7.36
N ASN A 61 12.25 20.17 8.40
CA ASN A 61 11.06 20.97 8.65
C ASN A 61 11.39 22.46 8.92
N LEU A 62 12.51 22.74 9.59
CA LEU A 62 13.01 24.11 9.79
C LEU A 62 13.39 24.76 8.46
N LEU A 63 14.10 24.02 7.59
CA LEU A 63 14.45 24.54 6.27
C LEU A 63 13.21 24.71 5.39
N ASP A 64 12.25 23.78 5.45
CA ASP A 64 10.98 23.85 4.69
C ASP A 64 10.14 25.07 5.11
N GLY A 65 10.08 25.35 6.43
CA GLY A 65 9.46 26.58 6.95
C GLY A 65 10.17 27.82 6.42
N PHE A 66 11.50 27.87 6.55
CA PHE A 66 12.32 29.00 6.06
C PHE A 66 12.25 29.17 4.54
N ALA A 67 12.09 28.09 3.78
CA ALA A 67 11.89 28.11 2.34
C ALA A 67 10.46 28.49 1.91
N GLY A 68 9.50 28.46 2.84
CA GLY A 68 8.08 28.69 2.56
C GLY A 68 7.41 27.55 1.79
N VAL A 69 7.96 26.31 1.82
CA VAL A 69 7.50 25.16 1.03
C VAL A 69 6.69 24.12 1.83
N THR A 70 6.26 24.44 3.04
CA THR A 70 5.57 23.50 3.94
C THR A 70 4.29 22.94 3.30
N GLU A 71 3.51 23.77 2.62
CA GLU A 71 2.29 23.34 1.92
C GLU A 71 2.61 22.49 0.69
N ASP A 72 3.67 22.83 -0.04
CA ASP A 72 4.14 22.06 -1.20
C ASP A 72 4.61 20.65 -0.78
N VAL A 73 5.30 20.52 0.36
CA VAL A 73 5.69 19.24 0.93
C VAL A 73 4.46 18.41 1.34
N ALA A 74 3.43 19.05 1.89
CA ALA A 74 2.17 18.36 2.20
C ALA A 74 1.43 17.91 0.93
N ALA A 75 1.49 18.69 -0.14
CA ALA A 75 0.96 18.29 -1.46
C ALA A 75 1.78 17.14 -2.07
N LEU A 76 3.11 17.19 -1.98
CA LEU A 76 4.01 16.14 -2.44
C LEU A 76 3.73 14.80 -1.75
N ALA A 77 3.43 14.79 -0.46
CA ALA A 77 3.07 13.59 0.27
C ALA A 77 1.83 12.88 -0.31
N LYS A 78 0.86 13.65 -0.83
CA LYS A 78 -0.32 13.09 -1.52
C LYS A 78 0.06 12.51 -2.88
N LEU A 79 0.94 13.18 -3.63
CA LEU A 79 1.45 12.66 -4.90
C LEU A 79 2.25 11.36 -4.70
N HIS A 80 3.08 11.29 -3.66
CA HIS A 80 3.80 10.07 -3.29
C HIS A 80 2.84 8.92 -2.95
N ALA A 81 1.78 9.20 -2.20
CA ALA A 81 0.76 8.18 -1.89
C ALA A 81 0.05 7.66 -3.15
N ALA A 82 -0.31 8.55 -4.08
CA ALA A 82 -0.91 8.18 -5.36
C ALA A 82 0.04 7.34 -6.23
N GLN A 83 1.33 7.71 -6.27
CA GLN A 83 2.39 6.95 -6.95
C GLN A 83 2.52 5.53 -6.39
N GLN A 84 2.57 5.39 -5.07
CA GLN A 84 2.67 4.07 -4.42
C GLN A 84 1.42 3.21 -4.69
N GLN A 85 0.25 3.83 -4.71
CA GLN A 85 -1.00 3.14 -5.03
C GLN A 85 -1.01 2.64 -6.48
N ALA A 86 -0.60 3.47 -7.44
CA ALA A 86 -0.52 3.09 -8.86
C ALA A 86 0.48 1.94 -9.08
N ARG A 87 1.68 2.03 -8.49
CA ARG A 87 2.71 0.97 -8.55
C ARG A 87 2.22 -0.35 -7.94
N SER A 88 1.53 -0.28 -6.79
CA SER A 88 0.96 -1.47 -6.13
C SER A 88 -0.13 -2.12 -6.97
N ALA A 89 -1.01 -1.32 -7.59
CA ALA A 89 -2.06 -1.81 -8.48
C ALA A 89 -1.47 -2.51 -9.70
N LEU A 90 -0.45 -1.93 -10.34
CA LEU A 90 0.26 -2.55 -11.47
C LEU A 90 0.95 -3.86 -11.07
N ALA A 91 1.62 -3.90 -9.91
CA ALA A 91 2.28 -5.10 -9.41
C ALA A 91 1.29 -6.23 -9.10
N ALA A 92 0.15 -5.90 -8.47
CA ALA A 92 -0.92 -6.85 -8.20
C ALA A 92 -1.49 -7.42 -9.51
N TYR A 93 -1.79 -6.54 -10.48
CA TYR A 93 -2.32 -6.96 -11.77
C TYR A 93 -1.33 -7.82 -12.57
N ARG A 94 -0.04 -7.49 -12.57
CA ARG A 94 1.00 -8.34 -13.19
C ARG A 94 1.07 -9.73 -12.57
N THR A 95 0.87 -9.84 -11.26
CA THR A 95 0.84 -11.14 -10.55
C THR A 95 -0.39 -11.95 -10.95
N GLU A 96 -1.57 -11.33 -11.08
CA GLU A 96 -2.79 -11.97 -11.58
C GLU A 96 -2.62 -12.44 -13.02
N LEU A 97 -2.07 -11.58 -13.89
CA LEU A 97 -1.83 -11.93 -15.30
C LEU A 97 -0.82 -13.06 -15.46
N ALA A 98 0.22 -13.12 -14.63
CA ALA A 98 1.18 -14.22 -14.66
C ALA A 98 0.54 -15.57 -14.26
N LYS A 99 -0.38 -15.58 -13.30
CA LYS A 99 -1.17 -16.77 -12.96
C LYS A 99 -2.11 -17.15 -14.11
N ALA A 100 -2.83 -16.19 -14.68
CA ALA A 100 -3.72 -16.40 -15.80
C ALA A 100 -2.98 -16.85 -17.08
N SER A 101 -1.73 -16.47 -17.27
CA SER A 101 -0.91 -16.91 -18.41
C SER A 101 -0.62 -18.42 -18.40
N ALA A 102 -0.37 -19.02 -17.23
CA ALA A 102 -0.23 -20.46 -17.10
C ALA A 102 -1.54 -21.19 -17.43
N ASP A 103 -2.69 -20.63 -17.01
CA ASP A 103 -4.02 -21.14 -17.38
C ASP A 103 -4.31 -20.95 -18.88
N THR A 104 -3.79 -19.90 -19.50
CA THR A 104 -4.00 -19.61 -20.94
C THR A 104 -3.41 -20.69 -21.83
N GLU A 105 -2.20 -21.15 -21.56
CA GLU A 105 -1.55 -22.24 -22.34
C GLU A 105 -2.35 -23.54 -22.24
N PHE A 106 -2.76 -23.90 -21.04
CA PHE A 106 -3.62 -25.04 -20.79
C PHE A 106 -4.98 -24.91 -21.51
N LEU A 107 -5.66 -23.76 -21.38
CA LEU A 107 -6.95 -23.51 -22.01
C LEU A 107 -6.85 -23.58 -23.54
N THR A 108 -5.82 -22.93 -24.12
CA THR A 108 -5.61 -22.95 -25.58
C THR A 108 -5.43 -24.37 -26.12
N HIS A 109 -4.63 -25.19 -25.43
CA HIS A 109 -4.42 -26.60 -25.83
C HIS A 109 -5.69 -27.43 -25.65
N ALA A 110 -6.40 -27.26 -24.52
CA ALA A 110 -7.63 -28.00 -24.23
C ALA A 110 -8.77 -27.66 -25.22
N ILE A 111 -8.90 -26.37 -25.54
CA ILE A 111 -9.86 -25.87 -26.56
C ILE A 111 -9.55 -26.50 -27.94
N ALA A 112 -8.27 -26.51 -28.36
CA ALA A 112 -7.87 -27.09 -29.62
C ALA A 112 -8.21 -28.59 -29.68
N GLU A 113 -7.93 -29.36 -28.64
CA GLU A 113 -8.30 -30.81 -28.58
C GLU A 113 -9.82 -31.03 -28.64
N LEU A 114 -10.60 -30.21 -27.91
CA LEU A 114 -12.08 -30.28 -27.92
C LEU A 114 -12.67 -29.90 -29.27
N GLN A 115 -12.10 -28.90 -29.93
CA GLN A 115 -12.53 -28.45 -31.27
C GLN A 115 -12.21 -29.46 -32.34
N GLU A 116 -11.00 -30.09 -32.29
CA GLU A 116 -10.60 -31.16 -33.21
C GLU A 116 -11.49 -32.39 -33.06
N LEU A 117 -11.78 -32.81 -31.82
CA LEU A 117 -12.68 -33.93 -31.56
C LEU A 117 -14.12 -33.61 -31.90
N ASN A 118 -14.58 -32.34 -31.69
CA ASN A 118 -15.94 -31.88 -31.93
C ASN A 118 -17.03 -32.83 -31.42
N PRO A 119 -17.05 -33.16 -30.11
CA PRO A 119 -18.01 -34.09 -29.53
C PRO A 119 -19.42 -33.54 -29.58
N LYS A 120 -20.41 -34.43 -29.77
CA LYS A 120 -21.83 -34.07 -29.86
C LYS A 120 -22.61 -34.64 -28.69
N LEU A 121 -23.69 -33.98 -28.31
CA LEU A 121 -24.62 -34.45 -27.27
C LEU A 121 -25.23 -35.80 -27.69
N GLY A 122 -25.23 -36.82 -26.81
CA GLY A 122 -25.77 -38.17 -27.06
C GLY A 122 -24.90 -39.05 -27.95
N GLU A 123 -23.73 -38.55 -28.41
CA GLU A 123 -22.86 -39.29 -29.36
C GLU A 123 -22.31 -40.60 -28.74
N GLU A 124 -21.95 -40.56 -27.45
CA GLU A 124 -21.43 -41.76 -26.77
C GLU A 124 -22.43 -42.92 -26.78
N LEU A 125 -23.71 -42.63 -26.46
CA LEU A 125 -24.75 -43.64 -26.41
C LEU A 125 -25.00 -44.19 -27.81
N ALA A 126 -25.14 -43.32 -28.80
CA ALA A 126 -25.36 -43.75 -30.20
C ALA A 126 -24.24 -44.63 -30.71
N LEU A 127 -22.98 -44.27 -30.45
CA LEU A 127 -21.80 -45.05 -30.85
C LEU A 127 -21.70 -46.38 -30.06
N ALA A 128 -22.11 -46.42 -28.79
CA ALA A 128 -22.13 -47.65 -27.99
C ALA A 128 -23.17 -48.61 -28.51
N ASP A 129 -24.34 -48.16 -28.92
CA ASP A 129 -25.39 -48.99 -29.52
C ASP A 129 -24.96 -49.48 -30.89
N GLU A 130 -24.38 -48.63 -31.75
CA GLU A 130 -23.84 -49.01 -33.05
C GLU A 130 -22.70 -50.06 -32.88
N ARG A 131 -21.79 -49.87 -31.93
CA ARG A 131 -20.74 -50.83 -31.61
C ARG A 131 -21.32 -52.21 -31.23
N SER A 132 -22.31 -52.19 -30.34
CA SER A 132 -22.98 -53.46 -29.91
C SER A 132 -23.60 -54.19 -31.08
N LEU A 133 -24.27 -53.48 -31.98
CA LEU A 133 -24.85 -54.06 -33.19
C LEU A 133 -23.76 -54.62 -34.12
N LEU A 134 -22.68 -53.87 -34.38
CA LEU A 134 -21.59 -54.35 -35.29
C LEU A 134 -20.81 -55.52 -34.71
N MET A 135 -20.56 -55.54 -33.39
CA MET A 135 -19.89 -56.69 -32.73
C MET A 135 -20.69 -57.97 -32.82
N ASN A 136 -22.01 -57.91 -32.80
CA ASN A 136 -22.89 -59.08 -32.85
C ASN A 136 -23.43 -59.36 -34.27
N ALA A 137 -23.04 -58.51 -35.25
CA ALA A 137 -23.61 -58.57 -36.60
C ALA A 137 -23.49 -59.98 -37.26
N GLU A 138 -22.33 -60.64 -37.14
CA GLU A 138 -22.13 -61.95 -37.71
C GLU A 138 -23.08 -63.02 -37.13
N LYS A 139 -23.25 -63.00 -35.78
CA LYS A 139 -24.18 -63.90 -35.10
C LYS A 139 -25.63 -63.58 -35.48
N ILE A 140 -26.03 -62.26 -35.44
CA ILE A 140 -27.40 -61.87 -35.79
C ILE A 140 -27.73 -62.28 -37.26
N ILE A 141 -26.79 -62.01 -38.17
CA ILE A 141 -26.97 -62.43 -39.58
C ILE A 141 -27.12 -63.93 -39.68
N GLY A 142 -26.35 -64.72 -38.91
CA GLY A 142 -26.48 -66.17 -38.83
C GLY A 142 -27.87 -66.60 -38.39
N ASP A 143 -28.33 -66.11 -37.28
CA ASP A 143 -29.64 -66.39 -36.71
C ASP A 143 -30.78 -65.95 -37.66
N LEU A 144 -30.66 -64.77 -38.32
CA LEU A 144 -31.66 -64.31 -39.30
C LEU A 144 -31.69 -65.18 -40.56
N ARG A 145 -30.54 -65.67 -41.04
CA ARG A 145 -30.48 -66.65 -42.18
C ARG A 145 -31.15 -67.95 -41.83
N GLU A 146 -30.95 -68.46 -40.62
CA GLU A 146 -31.63 -69.67 -40.17
C GLU A 146 -33.14 -69.44 -40.08
N ALA A 147 -33.59 -68.28 -39.49
CA ALA A 147 -34.99 -67.96 -39.48
C ALA A 147 -35.60 -67.80 -40.89
N GLU A 148 -34.86 -67.15 -41.80
CA GLU A 148 -35.30 -67.04 -43.21
C GLU A 148 -35.40 -68.42 -43.85
N GLY A 149 -34.51 -69.36 -43.51
CA GLY A 149 -34.56 -70.73 -43.96
C GLY A 149 -35.85 -71.46 -43.60
N PHE A 150 -36.37 -71.22 -42.39
CA PHE A 150 -37.68 -71.78 -41.97
C PHE A 150 -38.89 -71.10 -42.67
N LEU A 151 -38.71 -69.92 -43.15
CA LEU A 151 -39.78 -69.17 -43.86
C LEU A 151 -39.70 -69.33 -45.37
N ARG A 152 -38.55 -69.79 -45.93
CA ARG A 152 -38.27 -69.91 -47.39
C ARG A 152 -37.69 -71.28 -47.73
N GLY A 153 -38.22 -71.95 -48.68
CA GLY A 153 -37.69 -73.23 -49.12
C GLY A 153 -38.77 -74.31 -49.22
N GLU A 154 -38.38 -75.56 -49.61
CA GLU A 154 -39.34 -76.65 -49.85
C GLU A 154 -40.11 -77.10 -48.59
N GLY A 155 -39.51 -76.98 -47.41
CA GLY A 155 -40.16 -77.29 -46.12
C GLY A 155 -40.66 -76.00 -45.37
N SER A 156 -40.77 -74.83 -46.01
CA SER A 156 -41.18 -73.61 -45.38
C SER A 156 -42.60 -73.61 -44.87
N ILE A 157 -42.88 -72.80 -43.84
CA ILE A 157 -44.20 -72.63 -43.26
C ILE A 157 -45.22 -72.26 -44.39
N GLU A 158 -44.83 -71.37 -45.29
CA GLU A 158 -45.64 -70.98 -46.43
C GLU A 158 -46.03 -72.19 -47.33
N ASN A 159 -45.06 -73.03 -47.62
CA ASN A 159 -45.34 -74.22 -48.43
C ASN A 159 -46.19 -75.26 -47.70
N VAL A 160 -45.96 -75.41 -46.41
CA VAL A 160 -46.76 -76.37 -45.58
C VAL A 160 -48.21 -75.87 -45.49
N LEU A 161 -48.41 -74.57 -45.24
CA LEU A 161 -49.72 -73.92 -45.19
C LEU A 161 -50.41 -73.98 -46.55
N ASN A 162 -49.73 -73.68 -47.64
CA ASN A 162 -50.27 -73.79 -49.01
C ASN A 162 -50.67 -75.22 -49.35
N SER A 163 -49.91 -76.22 -48.89
CA SER A 163 -50.26 -77.62 -49.11
C SER A 163 -51.49 -77.99 -48.30
N ALA A 164 -51.64 -77.46 -47.08
CA ALA A 164 -52.81 -77.69 -46.26
C ALA A 164 -54.01 -76.98 -46.88
N LEU A 165 -53.88 -75.73 -47.34
CA LEU A 165 -54.93 -74.94 -47.99
C LEU A 165 -55.47 -75.70 -49.24
N LYS A 166 -54.58 -76.13 -50.13
CA LYS A 166 -54.97 -76.90 -51.32
C LYS A 166 -55.74 -78.13 -50.99
N ARG A 167 -55.45 -78.86 -49.90
CA ARG A 167 -56.13 -80.06 -49.48
C ARG A 167 -57.54 -79.74 -48.94
N LEU A 168 -57.70 -78.70 -48.17
CA LEU A 168 -58.94 -78.22 -47.65
C LEU A 168 -59.85 -77.70 -48.78
N GLU A 169 -59.32 -76.82 -49.64
CA GLU A 169 -60.05 -76.34 -50.83
C GLU A 169 -60.57 -77.51 -51.72
N LYS A 170 -59.78 -78.54 -51.89
CA LYS A 170 -60.21 -79.76 -52.62
C LYS A 170 -61.35 -80.49 -51.90
N ALA A 171 -61.43 -80.46 -50.56
CA ALA A 171 -62.46 -81.14 -49.78
C ALA A 171 -63.67 -80.22 -49.54
N ALA A 172 -63.59 -78.90 -49.69
CA ALA A 172 -64.65 -77.91 -49.41
C ALA A 172 -65.94 -78.17 -50.15
N PRO A 173 -65.99 -78.56 -51.43
CA PRO A 173 -67.28 -78.84 -52.13
C PRO A 173 -68.13 -79.93 -51.46
N ASP A 174 -67.46 -80.94 -50.82
CA ASP A 174 -68.13 -82.03 -50.15
C ASP A 174 -68.42 -81.79 -48.68
N ALA A 175 -68.01 -80.66 -48.10
CA ALA A 175 -68.07 -80.33 -46.68
C ALA A 175 -69.20 -79.31 -46.31
N ALA A 176 -70.04 -78.94 -47.26
CA ALA A 176 -71.25 -78.07 -47.05
C ALA A 176 -70.95 -76.76 -46.23
N GLY A 177 -69.76 -76.19 -46.35
CA GLY A 177 -69.34 -74.95 -45.68
C GLY A 177 -68.59 -75.15 -44.34
N GLU A 178 -68.50 -76.29 -43.78
CA GLU A 178 -67.87 -76.61 -42.49
C GLU A 178 -66.37 -76.33 -42.49
N LEU A 179 -65.70 -76.17 -43.69
CA LEU A 179 -64.28 -75.91 -43.85
C LEU A 179 -63.92 -74.45 -44.13
N ASP A 180 -64.93 -73.53 -44.26
CA ASP A 180 -64.70 -72.16 -44.65
C ASP A 180 -63.90 -71.37 -43.61
N ASP A 181 -64.21 -71.54 -42.32
CA ASP A 181 -63.43 -70.96 -41.25
C ASP A 181 -61.97 -71.44 -41.20
N ALA A 182 -61.76 -72.74 -41.45
CA ALA A 182 -60.40 -73.27 -41.48
C ALA A 182 -59.57 -72.77 -42.69
N ILE A 183 -60.22 -72.75 -43.88
CA ILE A 183 -59.61 -72.20 -45.10
C ILE A 183 -59.23 -70.67 -44.83
N SER A 184 -60.17 -69.90 -44.33
CA SER A 184 -59.92 -68.46 -44.03
C SER A 184 -58.83 -68.27 -42.98
N ALA A 185 -58.72 -69.11 -41.98
CA ALA A 185 -57.64 -69.09 -40.99
C ALA A 185 -56.27 -69.40 -41.59
N ILE A 186 -56.16 -70.38 -42.51
CA ILE A 186 -54.88 -70.67 -43.16
C ILE A 186 -54.50 -69.61 -44.16
N ASP A 187 -55.46 -68.98 -44.89
CA ASP A 187 -55.17 -67.90 -45.76
C ASP A 187 -54.58 -66.70 -44.98
N ARG A 188 -55.16 -66.36 -43.84
CA ARG A 188 -54.60 -65.32 -42.95
C ARG A 188 -53.20 -65.69 -42.49
N ALA A 189 -53.00 -66.92 -42.05
CA ALA A 189 -51.69 -67.41 -41.65
C ALA A 189 -50.63 -67.34 -42.75
N LEU A 190 -51.01 -67.55 -44.01
CA LEU A 190 -50.14 -67.40 -45.17
C LEU A 190 -49.73 -65.96 -45.41
N ILE A 191 -50.67 -65.05 -45.28
CA ILE A 191 -50.38 -63.58 -45.40
C ILE A 191 -49.35 -63.20 -44.33
N GLU A 192 -49.62 -63.48 -43.07
CA GLU A 192 -48.75 -63.13 -41.93
C GLU A 192 -47.38 -63.82 -42.06
N ALA A 193 -47.29 -65.10 -42.56
CA ALA A 193 -46.02 -65.74 -42.81
C ALA A 193 -45.22 -65.02 -43.90
N GLY A 194 -45.90 -64.52 -44.95
CA GLY A 194 -45.27 -63.75 -46.02
C GLY A 194 -44.73 -62.39 -45.49
N GLU A 195 -45.50 -61.68 -44.65
CA GLU A 195 -45.06 -60.43 -44.00
C GLU A 195 -43.86 -60.71 -43.09
N ALA A 196 -43.90 -61.69 -42.24
CA ALA A 196 -42.78 -62.10 -41.37
C ALA A 196 -41.48 -62.40 -42.18
N ARG A 197 -41.59 -63.12 -43.30
CA ARG A 197 -40.45 -63.40 -44.18
C ARG A 197 -39.86 -62.08 -44.75
N ILE A 198 -40.68 -61.15 -45.20
CA ILE A 198 -40.21 -59.86 -45.73
C ILE A 198 -39.51 -59.11 -44.62
N ALA A 199 -40.09 -58.99 -43.42
CA ALA A 199 -39.51 -58.31 -42.29
C ALA A 199 -38.13 -58.86 -41.86
N VAL A 200 -37.98 -60.21 -41.85
CA VAL A 200 -36.74 -60.87 -41.53
C VAL A 200 -35.67 -60.59 -42.62
N SER A 201 -36.07 -60.67 -43.89
CA SER A 201 -35.16 -60.40 -45.03
C SER A 201 -34.70 -58.96 -45.07
N ASP A 202 -35.59 -58.02 -44.85
CA ASP A 202 -35.26 -56.62 -44.80
C ASP A 202 -34.35 -56.27 -43.62
N THR A 203 -34.54 -56.92 -42.47
CA THR A 203 -33.66 -56.77 -41.33
C THR A 203 -32.27 -57.34 -41.58
N ALA A 204 -32.17 -58.50 -42.20
CA ALA A 204 -30.91 -59.10 -42.59
C ALA A 204 -30.13 -58.26 -43.62
N ALA A 205 -30.83 -57.62 -44.54
CA ALA A 205 -30.21 -56.69 -45.50
C ALA A 205 -29.67 -55.36 -44.87
N ARG A 206 -30.26 -54.93 -43.79
CA ARG A 206 -29.81 -53.71 -43.05
C ARG A 206 -28.62 -53.99 -42.16
N ILE A 207 -28.53 -55.15 -41.55
CA ILE A 207 -27.41 -55.55 -40.69
C ILE A 207 -26.26 -56.04 -41.55
N THR A 208 -25.20 -55.21 -41.64
CA THR A 208 -24.01 -55.53 -42.42
C THR A 208 -22.82 -55.82 -41.49
N ASN A 209 -22.09 -56.88 -41.75
CA ASN A 209 -20.79 -57.07 -41.09
C ASN A 209 -19.76 -56.17 -41.74
N ASN A 210 -19.40 -55.09 -41.01
CA ASN A 210 -18.44 -54.06 -41.47
C ASN A 210 -17.33 -53.87 -40.41
N PRO A 211 -16.23 -54.66 -40.47
CA PRO A 211 -15.13 -54.56 -39.52
C PRO A 211 -14.45 -53.18 -39.52
N ALA A 212 -14.33 -52.48 -40.67
CA ALA A 212 -13.75 -51.14 -40.77
C ALA A 212 -14.60 -50.12 -40.04
N ARG A 213 -15.92 -50.21 -40.15
CA ARG A 213 -16.83 -49.34 -39.41
C ARG A 213 -16.79 -49.60 -37.90
N LEU A 214 -16.60 -50.85 -37.47
CA LEU A 214 -16.44 -51.18 -36.06
C LEU A 214 -15.18 -50.53 -35.49
N GLU A 215 -14.04 -50.56 -36.21
CA GLU A 215 -12.80 -49.95 -35.81
C GLU A 215 -12.93 -48.42 -35.72
N GLU A 216 -13.61 -47.76 -36.67
CA GLU A 216 -13.92 -46.30 -36.61
C GLU A 216 -14.77 -45.94 -35.38
N VAL A 217 -15.84 -46.70 -35.09
CA VAL A 217 -16.72 -46.47 -33.96
C VAL A 217 -15.97 -46.66 -32.63
N GLU A 218 -15.15 -47.72 -32.54
CA GLU A 218 -14.34 -47.98 -31.33
C GLU A 218 -13.29 -46.86 -31.12
N GLY A 219 -12.60 -46.42 -32.18
CA GLY A 219 -11.64 -45.32 -32.12
C GLY A 219 -12.30 -44.03 -31.69
N ARG A 220 -13.48 -43.71 -32.23
CA ARG A 220 -14.24 -42.52 -31.87
C ARG A 220 -14.74 -42.55 -30.42
N LEU A 221 -15.31 -43.68 -29.97
CA LEU A 221 -15.70 -43.89 -28.58
C LEU A 221 -14.53 -43.73 -27.61
N PHE A 222 -13.39 -44.34 -27.97
CA PHE A 222 -12.18 -44.25 -27.15
C PHE A 222 -11.73 -42.77 -27.01
N ALA A 223 -11.69 -42.02 -28.11
CA ALA A 223 -11.29 -40.63 -28.12
C ALA A 223 -12.20 -39.73 -27.24
N ILE A 224 -13.52 -39.88 -27.40
CA ILE A 224 -14.50 -39.13 -26.60
C ILE A 224 -14.35 -39.45 -25.10
N ARG A 225 -14.29 -40.75 -24.75
CA ARG A 225 -14.13 -41.20 -23.35
C ARG A 225 -12.78 -40.79 -22.75
N ALA A 226 -11.70 -40.80 -23.55
CA ALA A 226 -10.39 -40.36 -23.11
C ALA A 226 -10.39 -38.86 -22.75
N LEU A 227 -10.99 -38.03 -23.61
CA LEU A 227 -11.07 -36.59 -23.37
C LEU A 227 -12.01 -36.27 -22.21
N ALA A 228 -13.13 -36.99 -22.06
CA ALA A 228 -14.03 -36.86 -20.93
C ALA A 228 -13.33 -37.16 -19.59
N ARG A 229 -12.54 -38.28 -19.54
CA ARG A 229 -11.72 -38.61 -18.36
C ARG A 229 -10.63 -37.56 -18.08
N LYS A 230 -9.92 -37.09 -19.13
CA LYS A 230 -8.89 -36.09 -19.01
C LYS A 230 -9.41 -34.80 -18.32
N HIS A 231 -10.62 -34.40 -18.65
CA HIS A 231 -11.26 -33.19 -18.11
C HIS A 231 -12.21 -33.45 -16.93
N ASN A 232 -12.26 -34.71 -16.45
CA ASN A 232 -13.16 -35.13 -15.36
C ASN A 232 -14.64 -34.73 -15.58
N ARG A 233 -15.13 -34.96 -16.80
CA ARG A 233 -16.50 -34.70 -17.24
C ARG A 233 -17.11 -35.98 -17.82
N ASN A 234 -18.44 -36.01 -17.92
CA ASN A 234 -19.13 -36.97 -18.77
C ASN A 234 -18.99 -36.60 -20.25
N CYS A 235 -19.21 -37.54 -21.17
CA CYS A 235 -19.06 -37.29 -22.59
C CYS A 235 -20.01 -36.21 -23.11
N ASP A 236 -21.24 -36.16 -22.61
CA ASP A 236 -22.26 -35.15 -22.96
C ASP A 236 -21.94 -33.76 -22.42
N GLY A 237 -21.08 -33.63 -21.42
CA GLY A 237 -20.62 -32.37 -20.88
C GLY A 237 -19.43 -31.73 -21.62
N LEU A 238 -18.87 -32.39 -22.63
CA LEU A 238 -17.72 -31.88 -23.39
C LEU A 238 -18.04 -30.61 -24.24
N PRO A 239 -19.20 -30.51 -24.92
CA PRO A 239 -19.59 -29.29 -25.65
C PRO A 239 -19.74 -28.10 -24.74
N ASP A 240 -20.34 -28.27 -23.56
CA ASP A 240 -20.51 -27.21 -22.58
C ASP A 240 -19.14 -26.79 -22.01
N LEU A 241 -18.23 -27.73 -21.78
CA LEU A 241 -16.87 -27.45 -21.34
C LEU A 241 -16.10 -26.61 -22.35
N LEU A 242 -16.25 -26.86 -23.63
CA LEU A 242 -15.65 -26.06 -24.70
C LEU A 242 -16.11 -24.61 -24.62
N THR A 243 -17.41 -24.37 -24.47
CA THR A 243 -17.98 -23.05 -24.33
C THR A 243 -17.49 -22.35 -23.05
N GLU A 244 -17.39 -23.06 -21.94
CA GLU A 244 -16.87 -22.54 -20.67
C GLU A 244 -15.39 -22.14 -20.80
N MET A 245 -14.56 -22.93 -21.46
CA MET A 245 -13.14 -22.64 -21.68
C MET A 245 -12.92 -21.48 -22.65
N ASP A 246 -13.70 -21.37 -23.72
CA ASP A 246 -13.65 -20.24 -24.67
C ASP A 246 -14.00 -18.91 -23.97
N MET A 247 -15.03 -18.90 -23.12
CA MET A 247 -15.37 -17.70 -22.34
C MET A 247 -14.24 -17.29 -21.39
N LYS A 248 -13.60 -18.25 -20.72
CA LYS A 248 -12.45 -17.98 -19.85
C LYS A 248 -11.27 -17.41 -20.62
N LEU A 249 -10.93 -17.97 -21.75
CA LEU A 249 -9.84 -17.51 -22.61
C LEU A 249 -10.09 -16.09 -23.13
N SER A 250 -11.33 -15.79 -23.55
CA SER A 250 -11.72 -14.45 -24.00
C SER A 250 -11.61 -13.40 -22.89
N ALA A 251 -11.98 -13.74 -21.67
CA ALA A 251 -11.83 -12.87 -20.51
C ALA A 251 -10.35 -12.53 -20.20
N ILE A 252 -9.44 -13.49 -20.40
CA ILE A 252 -8.00 -13.27 -20.23
C ILE A 252 -7.44 -12.34 -21.33
N HIS A 253 -7.87 -12.46 -22.56
CA HIS A 253 -7.39 -11.61 -23.67
C HIS A 253 -7.82 -10.12 -23.54
N GLY A 254 -8.95 -9.83 -22.87
CA GLY A 254 -9.37 -8.45 -22.55
C GLY A 254 -8.49 -7.73 -21.52
N GLY A 255 -7.55 -8.45 -20.88
CA GLY A 255 -6.66 -7.91 -19.84
C GLY A 255 -5.52 -6.98 -20.35
N ASN A 256 -5.20 -6.99 -21.64
CA ASN A 256 -4.09 -6.17 -22.19
C ASN A 256 -4.39 -4.65 -22.12
N ASP A 257 -5.64 -4.24 -22.32
CA ASP A 257 -6.02 -2.83 -22.25
C ASP A 257 -5.86 -2.30 -20.81
N ARG A 258 -6.24 -3.11 -19.82
CA ARG A 258 -6.07 -2.75 -18.40
C ARG A 258 -4.62 -2.64 -17.98
N MET A 259 -3.73 -3.46 -18.53
CA MET A 259 -2.28 -3.34 -18.30
C MET A 259 -1.76 -2.00 -18.78
N ALA A 260 -2.10 -1.60 -20.01
CA ALA A 260 -1.68 -0.34 -20.60
C ALA A 260 -2.20 0.88 -19.83
N GLU A 261 -3.44 0.84 -19.34
CA GLU A 261 -4.00 1.87 -18.43
C GLU A 261 -3.19 2.01 -17.14
N LEU A 262 -2.88 0.88 -16.48
CA LEU A 262 -2.12 0.89 -15.22
C LEU A 262 -0.67 1.35 -15.42
N GLU A 263 -0.02 0.98 -16.53
CA GLU A 263 1.32 1.46 -16.87
C GLU A 263 1.32 2.97 -17.17
N THR A 264 0.28 3.46 -17.82
CA THR A 264 0.10 4.91 -18.06
C THR A 264 -0.09 5.65 -16.73
N ALA A 265 -0.95 5.14 -15.84
CA ALA A 265 -1.18 5.75 -14.53
C ALA A 265 0.09 5.80 -13.67
N VAL A 266 0.93 4.75 -13.69
CA VAL A 266 2.24 4.77 -13.02
C VAL A 266 3.15 5.84 -13.62
N LYS A 267 3.25 5.93 -14.93
CA LYS A 267 4.09 6.92 -15.62
C LYS A 267 3.67 8.36 -15.30
N GLU A 268 2.37 8.63 -15.28
CA GLU A 268 1.82 9.96 -14.97
C GLU A 268 2.05 10.35 -13.50
N THR A 269 1.81 9.42 -12.59
CA THR A 269 2.04 9.67 -11.15
C THR A 269 3.52 9.81 -10.82
N ASP A 270 4.40 9.02 -11.44
CA ASP A 270 5.85 9.14 -11.30
C ASP A 270 6.33 10.52 -11.81
N ALA A 271 5.91 10.95 -12.97
CA ALA A 271 6.28 12.25 -13.55
C ALA A 271 5.80 13.42 -12.67
N SER A 272 4.57 13.34 -12.14
CA SER A 272 4.00 14.36 -11.26
C SER A 272 4.76 14.47 -9.95
N TYR A 273 5.06 13.33 -9.32
CA TYR A 273 5.86 13.29 -8.09
C TYR A 273 7.27 13.85 -8.31
N VAL A 274 7.98 13.39 -9.34
CA VAL A 274 9.37 13.82 -9.62
C VAL A 274 9.42 15.32 -9.89
N SER A 275 8.49 15.83 -10.70
CA SER A 275 8.43 17.28 -11.00
C SER A 275 8.24 18.12 -9.74
N ALA A 276 7.30 17.75 -8.87
CA ALA A 276 7.05 18.47 -7.63
C ALA A 276 8.23 18.35 -6.64
N ALA A 277 8.82 17.15 -6.52
CA ALA A 277 9.96 16.91 -5.64
C ALA A 277 11.21 17.70 -6.07
N MET A 278 11.46 17.82 -7.37
CA MET A 278 12.57 18.63 -7.89
C MET A 278 12.35 20.13 -7.65
N ALA A 279 11.12 20.62 -7.81
CA ALA A 279 10.80 22.02 -7.51
C ALA A 279 11.05 22.36 -6.03
N ILE A 280 10.66 21.48 -5.12
CA ILE A 280 10.94 21.63 -3.68
C ILE A 280 12.45 21.56 -3.40
N SER A 281 13.18 20.66 -4.05
CA SER A 281 14.64 20.57 -3.91
C SER A 281 15.36 21.85 -4.30
N GLU A 282 14.98 22.47 -5.41
CA GLU A 282 15.55 23.75 -5.84
C GLU A 282 15.19 24.88 -4.86
N ALA A 283 13.96 24.94 -4.35
CA ALA A 283 13.58 25.91 -3.34
C ALA A 283 14.38 25.75 -2.04
N ARG A 284 14.59 24.50 -1.60
CA ARG A 284 15.44 24.17 -0.44
C ARG A 284 16.89 24.60 -0.63
N LYS A 285 17.50 24.34 -1.79
CA LYS A 285 18.87 24.77 -2.12
C LYS A 285 19.01 26.29 -2.08
N ALA A 286 18.07 27.00 -2.68
CA ALA A 286 18.05 28.46 -2.64
C ALA A 286 17.89 28.99 -1.21
N ALA A 287 17.01 28.39 -0.41
CA ALA A 287 16.81 28.73 0.98
C ALA A 287 18.04 28.40 1.85
N ALA A 288 18.69 27.27 1.63
CA ALA A 288 19.90 26.87 2.33
C ALA A 288 21.02 27.93 2.16
N GLY A 289 21.25 28.41 0.95
CA GLY A 289 22.23 29.48 0.72
C GLY A 289 21.92 30.77 1.46
N ARG A 290 20.62 31.16 1.54
CA ARG A 290 20.21 32.35 2.33
C ARG A 290 20.38 32.12 3.83
N LEU A 291 19.94 30.95 4.32
CA LEU A 291 20.07 30.59 5.74
C LEU A 291 21.53 30.55 6.17
N ASP A 292 22.40 29.92 5.37
CA ASP A 292 23.84 29.86 5.65
C ASP A 292 24.46 31.26 5.77
N ALA A 293 24.13 32.17 4.85
CA ALA A 293 24.62 33.54 4.90
C ALA A 293 24.17 34.26 6.19
N MET A 294 22.87 34.20 6.51
CA MET A 294 22.30 34.85 7.70
C MET A 294 22.89 34.29 9.00
N VAL A 295 23.00 32.98 9.11
CA VAL A 295 23.56 32.36 10.32
C VAL A 295 25.04 32.74 10.48
N ASN A 296 25.84 32.67 9.42
CA ASN A 296 27.26 33.02 9.48
C ASN A 296 27.48 34.51 9.83
N GLU A 297 26.59 35.42 9.40
CA GLU A 297 26.62 36.83 9.81
C GLU A 297 26.34 36.95 11.30
N GLU A 298 25.42 36.20 11.86
CA GLU A 298 25.08 36.21 13.28
C GLU A 298 26.17 35.56 14.18
N LEU A 299 27.05 34.71 13.64
CA LEU A 299 28.13 34.08 14.41
C LEU A 299 29.24 35.08 14.82
N VAL A 300 29.54 36.07 13.99
CA VAL A 300 30.66 37.04 14.24
C VAL A 300 30.50 37.77 15.56
N PRO A 301 29.34 38.47 15.87
CA PRO A 301 29.19 39.15 17.13
C PRO A 301 29.10 38.25 18.37
N LEU A 302 28.87 36.94 18.16
CA LEU A 302 28.85 35.92 19.21
C LEU A 302 30.24 35.34 19.51
N LYS A 303 31.30 35.94 18.94
CA LYS A 303 32.71 35.43 18.99
C LYS A 303 32.86 34.00 18.53
N LEU A 304 32.21 33.69 17.43
CA LEU A 304 32.32 32.43 16.70
C LEU A 304 32.85 32.70 15.27
N ASP A 305 33.74 33.71 15.16
CA ASP A 305 34.28 34.22 13.88
C ASP A 305 35.10 33.19 13.10
N GLY A 306 35.61 32.17 13.81
CA GLY A 306 36.25 30.98 13.20
C GLY A 306 35.28 29.90 12.79
N GLY A 307 34.04 30.03 13.23
CA GLY A 307 32.99 29.09 12.97
C GLY A 307 32.36 29.27 11.59
N LYS A 308 31.88 28.17 11.01
CA LYS A 308 31.13 28.19 9.76
C LYS A 308 29.95 27.25 9.87
N PHE A 309 28.76 27.76 9.59
CA PHE A 309 27.53 27.01 9.44
C PHE A 309 27.31 26.70 7.95
N THR A 310 26.82 25.50 7.66
CA THR A 310 26.44 25.09 6.29
C THR A 310 25.26 24.11 6.34
N THR A 311 24.29 24.35 5.51
CA THR A 311 23.19 23.43 5.25
C THR A 311 23.57 22.48 4.13
N GLN A 312 23.83 21.22 4.45
CA GLN A 312 24.11 20.19 3.45
C GLN A 312 22.82 19.60 2.93
N ILE A 313 22.67 19.53 1.61
CA ILE A 313 21.55 18.91 0.92
C ILE A 313 22.08 17.86 -0.04
N GLU A 314 21.74 16.60 0.22
CA GLU A 314 22.02 15.48 -0.66
C GLU A 314 20.72 15.07 -1.34
N THR A 315 20.61 15.33 -2.65
CA THR A 315 19.42 14.94 -3.42
C THR A 315 19.60 13.50 -3.91
N GLY A 316 18.72 12.61 -3.47
CA GLY A 316 18.69 11.20 -3.88
C GLY A 316 18.10 10.99 -5.27
N ALA A 317 18.14 9.74 -5.75
CA ALA A 317 17.51 9.35 -7.00
C ALA A 317 15.96 9.37 -6.88
N PRO A 318 15.23 9.62 -7.97
CA PRO A 318 13.77 9.63 -7.95
C PRO A 318 13.13 8.33 -7.44
N GLU A 319 13.81 7.20 -7.64
CA GLU A 319 13.36 5.87 -7.21
C GLU A 319 13.36 5.72 -5.68
N ASP A 320 14.25 6.44 -4.99
CA ASP A 320 14.42 6.41 -3.53
C ASP A 320 13.59 7.50 -2.84
N GLY A 321 12.73 8.18 -3.60
CA GLY A 321 11.92 9.29 -3.11
C GLY A 321 10.97 8.90 -2.00
N ALA A 322 10.79 9.82 -1.03
CA ALA A 322 9.91 9.66 0.11
C ALA A 322 8.76 10.68 0.08
N ALA A 323 7.82 10.56 1.02
CA ALA A 323 6.69 11.49 1.13
C ALA A 323 7.10 12.97 1.32
N HIS A 324 8.32 13.20 1.78
CA HIS A 324 8.89 14.53 1.99
C HIS A 324 9.89 14.98 0.90
N GLY A 325 10.00 14.24 -0.21
CA GLY A 325 10.85 14.55 -1.36
C GLY A 325 12.10 13.70 -1.46
N LEU A 326 13.07 14.22 -2.24
CA LEU A 326 14.29 13.51 -2.61
C LEU A 326 15.49 13.85 -1.71
N ASP A 327 15.36 14.92 -0.89
CA ASP A 327 16.52 15.50 -0.21
C ASP A 327 16.73 14.94 1.19
N LYS A 328 17.97 14.63 1.48
CA LYS A 328 18.53 14.49 2.82
C LYS A 328 19.14 15.80 3.25
N ILE A 329 18.66 16.38 4.34
CA ILE A 329 19.09 17.68 4.85
C ILE A 329 19.83 17.46 6.15
N SER A 330 20.99 18.12 6.29
CA SER A 330 21.79 18.12 7.51
C SER A 330 22.42 19.48 7.77
N PHE A 331 22.30 19.98 9.02
CA PHE A 331 22.98 21.15 9.49
C PHE A 331 24.36 20.77 10.04
N VAL A 332 25.39 21.30 9.43
CA VAL A 332 26.77 21.06 9.83
C VAL A 332 27.47 22.36 10.20
N ALA A 333 28.36 22.28 11.16
CA ALA A 333 29.18 23.42 11.55
C ALA A 333 30.63 23.02 11.79
N SER A 334 31.53 23.99 11.63
CA SER A 334 32.90 23.94 12.15
C SER A 334 33.05 25.08 13.14
N THR A 335 33.79 24.88 14.22
CA THR A 335 34.06 25.91 15.24
C THR A 335 35.35 26.67 14.99
N ASN A 336 36.27 26.11 14.21
CA ASN A 336 37.58 26.70 13.93
C ASN A 336 37.92 26.66 12.44
N PRO A 337 38.68 27.64 11.91
CA PRO A 337 39.16 27.62 10.54
C PRO A 337 39.99 26.37 10.25
N GLY A 338 39.69 25.69 9.12
CA GLY A 338 40.38 24.49 8.69
C GLY A 338 39.91 23.19 9.33
N MET A 339 38.97 23.22 10.27
CA MET A 339 38.31 22.05 10.82
C MET A 339 37.24 21.55 9.85
N ALA A 340 37.16 20.22 9.63
CA ALA A 340 36.12 19.64 8.82
C ALA A 340 34.76 19.90 9.45
N PRO A 341 33.76 20.32 8.67
CA PRO A 341 32.38 20.48 9.18
C PRO A 341 31.83 19.15 9.71
N GLY A 342 31.19 19.19 10.85
CA GLY A 342 30.53 18.04 11.45
C GLY A 342 29.09 18.40 11.87
N PRO A 343 28.26 17.39 12.22
CA PRO A 343 26.93 17.67 12.72
C PRO A 343 26.95 18.66 13.87
N ILE A 344 26.06 19.68 13.82
CA ILE A 344 26.02 20.76 14.80
C ILE A 344 25.92 20.24 16.26
N ALA A 345 25.26 19.14 16.46
CA ALA A 345 25.14 18.45 17.75
C ALA A 345 26.46 17.91 18.32
N LYS A 346 27.51 17.79 17.52
CA LYS A 346 28.84 17.31 17.94
C LYS A 346 29.80 18.45 18.30
N ILE A 347 29.32 19.69 18.38
CA ILE A 347 30.12 20.81 18.86
C ILE A 347 30.49 20.55 20.33
N ALA A 348 31.80 20.59 20.61
CA ALA A 348 32.37 20.07 21.85
C ALA A 348 32.05 20.94 23.10
N SER A 349 31.75 22.22 22.93
CA SER A 349 31.49 23.19 24.01
C SER A 349 30.00 23.50 24.09
N GLY A 350 29.39 23.30 25.27
CA GLY A 350 27.97 23.62 25.51
C GLY A 350 27.63 25.09 25.25
N GLY A 351 28.50 26.02 25.65
CA GLY A 351 28.33 27.44 25.40
C GLY A 351 28.46 27.82 23.91
N GLU A 352 29.38 27.18 23.16
CA GLU A 352 29.48 27.37 21.71
C GLU A 352 28.24 26.86 20.99
N LEU A 353 27.78 25.64 21.35
CA LEU A 353 26.57 25.09 20.81
C LEU A 353 25.35 25.98 21.06
N ALA A 354 25.18 26.49 22.29
CA ALA A 354 24.09 27.40 22.63
C ALA A 354 24.13 28.70 21.79
N ARG A 355 25.30 29.26 21.54
CA ARG A 355 25.46 30.43 20.67
C ARG A 355 25.20 30.14 19.19
N PHE A 356 25.66 28.97 18.67
CA PHE A 356 25.29 28.51 17.33
C PHE A 356 23.77 28.36 17.20
N MET A 357 23.12 27.77 18.21
CA MET A 357 21.67 27.63 18.28
C MET A 357 20.96 28.99 18.29
N LEU A 358 21.48 29.94 19.07
CA LEU A 358 20.93 31.30 19.11
C LEU A 358 21.04 31.96 17.73
N ALA A 359 22.21 31.87 17.06
CA ALA A 359 22.39 32.42 15.71
C ALA A 359 21.39 31.82 14.71
N LEU A 360 21.25 30.48 14.71
CA LEU A 360 20.31 29.79 13.86
C LEU A 360 18.86 30.19 14.13
N LYS A 361 18.47 30.29 15.42
CA LYS A 361 17.10 30.68 15.80
C LYS A 361 16.78 32.13 15.45
N VAL A 362 17.71 33.08 15.65
CA VAL A 362 17.55 34.46 15.22
C VAL A 362 17.35 34.55 13.70
N SER A 363 18.11 33.78 12.94
CA SER A 363 18.01 33.72 11.48
C SER A 363 16.67 33.13 11.00
N LEU A 364 16.16 32.12 11.70
CA LEU A 364 14.87 31.48 11.40
C LEU A 364 13.66 32.33 11.89
N ALA A 365 13.79 33.07 12.99
CA ALA A 365 12.70 33.86 13.58
C ALA A 365 12.22 35.03 12.72
N ALA A 366 13.01 35.44 11.73
CA ALA A 366 12.62 36.46 10.75
C ALA A 366 11.32 36.08 9.98
N GLU A 367 10.87 34.83 10.05
CA GLU A 367 9.68 34.32 9.37
C GLU A 367 8.54 33.88 10.32
N GLY A 368 8.56 34.29 11.59
CA GLY A 368 7.38 34.17 12.47
C GLY A 368 7.25 32.86 13.25
N HIS A 369 8.11 32.64 14.24
CA HIS A 369 7.94 31.60 15.25
C HIS A 369 7.11 32.10 16.43
N SER A 370 5.99 31.46 16.72
CA SER A 370 5.05 31.87 17.80
C SER A 370 5.09 30.93 19.02
N GLY A 371 6.26 30.39 19.36
CA GLY A 371 6.43 29.48 20.50
C GLY A 371 7.11 30.14 21.72
N THR A 372 7.14 29.42 22.85
CA THR A 372 7.94 29.76 24.01
C THR A 372 9.32 29.13 23.90
N MET A 373 10.38 29.94 23.96
CA MET A 373 11.78 29.47 23.96
C MET A 373 12.40 29.70 25.32
N ILE A 374 13.08 28.69 25.86
CA ILE A 374 13.82 28.76 27.10
C ILE A 374 15.30 28.58 26.82
N PHE A 375 16.14 29.56 27.18
CA PHE A 375 17.59 29.48 27.04
C PHE A 375 18.23 29.37 28.40
N ASP A 376 19.01 28.31 28.58
CA ASP A 376 19.80 28.09 29.78
C ASP A 376 21.30 28.11 29.43
N GLU A 377 22.11 28.82 30.21
CA GLU A 377 23.56 28.93 30.03
C GLU A 377 24.05 29.44 28.66
N VAL A 378 23.24 30.19 27.90
CA VAL A 378 23.62 30.73 26.60
C VAL A 378 24.77 31.76 26.68
N ASP A 379 24.98 32.33 27.84
CA ASP A 379 26.03 33.25 28.20
C ASP A 379 27.19 32.62 28.98
N ALA A 380 27.24 31.29 29.05
CA ALA A 380 28.31 30.58 29.77
C ALA A 380 29.67 30.83 29.10
N GLY A 381 30.65 31.21 29.91
CA GLY A 381 32.02 31.47 29.49
C GLY A 381 32.25 32.72 28.63
N VAL A 382 31.24 33.60 28.54
CA VAL A 382 31.39 34.88 27.83
C VAL A 382 31.03 36.05 28.72
N GLY A 383 31.59 37.23 28.43
CA GLY A 383 31.32 38.48 29.15
C GLY A 383 31.49 39.70 28.25
N GLY A 384 31.24 40.89 28.79
CA GLY A 384 31.41 42.16 28.10
C GLY A 384 30.59 42.24 26.79
N ALA A 385 31.23 42.59 25.70
CA ALA A 385 30.58 42.81 24.40
C ALA A 385 29.87 41.54 23.84
N VAL A 386 30.35 40.34 24.17
CA VAL A 386 29.69 39.08 23.70
C VAL A 386 28.39 38.83 24.44
N ALA A 387 28.39 39.04 25.78
CA ALA A 387 27.17 38.91 26.58
C ALA A 387 26.12 39.95 26.15
N GLU A 388 26.56 41.17 25.80
CA GLU A 388 25.69 42.19 25.22
C GLU A 388 25.10 41.75 23.88
N ALA A 389 25.93 41.20 22.99
CA ALA A 389 25.47 40.68 21.72
C ALA A 389 24.47 39.53 21.88
N VAL A 390 24.68 38.62 22.83
CA VAL A 390 23.71 37.56 23.21
C VAL A 390 22.39 38.19 23.67
N GLY A 391 22.44 39.11 24.61
CA GLY A 391 21.25 39.78 25.13
C GLY A 391 20.45 40.48 24.03
N THR A 392 21.13 41.20 23.12
CA THR A 392 20.48 41.87 21.98
C THR A 392 19.74 40.87 21.07
N ARG A 393 20.30 39.68 20.82
CA ARG A 393 19.67 38.66 19.99
C ARG A 393 18.49 37.98 20.67
N LEU A 394 18.59 37.73 21.96
CA LEU A 394 17.50 37.23 22.77
C LEU A 394 16.32 38.23 22.80
N HIS A 395 16.63 39.53 22.94
CA HIS A 395 15.63 40.58 22.87
C HIS A 395 14.95 40.63 21.47
N ARG A 396 15.70 40.48 20.38
CA ARG A 396 15.13 40.39 19.03
C ARG A 396 14.18 39.19 18.90
N LEU A 397 14.57 38.02 19.39
CA LEU A 397 13.71 36.83 19.43
C LEU A 397 12.41 37.04 20.21
N ALA A 398 12.51 37.78 21.34
CA ALA A 398 11.37 38.08 22.18
C ALA A 398 10.32 39.00 21.53
N GLN A 399 10.62 39.61 20.39
CA GLN A 399 9.65 40.42 19.62
C GLN A 399 8.69 39.54 18.82
N SER A 400 9.09 38.29 18.47
CA SER A 400 8.29 37.33 17.69
C SER A 400 7.69 36.19 18.52
N GLY A 401 8.13 36.00 19.79
CA GLY A 401 7.67 34.95 20.67
C GLY A 401 8.00 35.21 22.14
N GLN A 402 7.63 34.29 23.01
CA GLN A 402 8.00 34.35 24.42
C GLN A 402 9.40 33.74 24.62
N VAL A 403 10.32 34.53 25.24
CA VAL A 403 11.68 34.05 25.54
C VAL A 403 11.94 34.14 27.03
N LEU A 404 12.27 33.02 27.65
CA LEU A 404 12.76 32.93 29.03
C LEU A 404 14.24 32.62 28.99
N VAL A 405 15.01 33.35 29.82
CA VAL A 405 16.46 33.17 29.86
C VAL A 405 16.92 32.99 31.30
N VAL A 406 17.68 31.96 31.57
CA VAL A 406 18.42 31.77 32.80
C VAL A 406 19.83 32.28 32.60
N THR A 407 20.22 33.35 33.30
CA THR A 407 21.48 34.03 33.07
C THR A 407 22.13 34.46 34.40
N HIS A 408 23.45 34.50 34.40
CA HIS A 408 24.25 35.15 35.44
C HIS A 408 24.92 36.45 34.93
N SER A 409 24.70 36.82 33.66
CA SER A 409 25.29 37.99 33.03
C SER A 409 24.41 39.24 33.22
N PRO A 410 24.91 40.32 33.81
CA PRO A 410 24.16 41.57 33.92
C PRO A 410 23.78 42.19 32.57
N GLN A 411 24.62 41.99 31.53
CA GLN A 411 24.35 42.46 30.17
C GLN A 411 23.13 41.75 29.55
N VAL A 412 22.99 40.46 29.78
CA VAL A 412 21.83 39.69 29.29
C VAL A 412 20.60 40.01 30.12
N ALA A 413 20.70 40.02 31.44
CA ALA A 413 19.59 40.33 32.34
C ALA A 413 18.99 41.73 32.09
N ALA A 414 19.83 42.72 31.78
CA ALA A 414 19.40 44.09 31.48
C ALA A 414 18.53 44.22 30.22
N ARG A 415 18.64 43.28 29.26
CA ARG A 415 17.88 43.25 27.99
C ARG A 415 16.48 42.63 28.09
N GLY A 416 16.16 41.98 29.23
CA GLY A 416 14.85 41.37 29.43
C GLY A 416 13.77 42.42 29.72
N ASN A 417 12.55 42.23 29.24
CA ASN A 417 11.39 43.09 29.57
C ASN A 417 10.94 42.88 31.02
N PHE A 418 11.08 41.66 31.53
CA PHE A 418 10.77 41.27 32.91
C PHE A 418 11.99 40.62 33.54
N HIS A 419 12.15 40.76 34.87
CA HIS A 419 13.26 40.19 35.58
C HIS A 419 12.74 39.48 36.85
N TRP A 420 13.12 38.24 37.00
CA TRP A 420 12.84 37.44 38.18
C TRP A 420 14.17 37.03 38.85
N GLN A 421 14.25 37.27 40.15
CA GLN A 421 15.41 36.84 40.94
C GLN A 421 15.16 35.47 41.53
N VAL A 422 16.14 34.57 41.32
CA VAL A 422 16.16 33.22 41.95
C VAL A 422 17.10 33.26 43.13
N SER A 423 16.60 33.02 44.33
CA SER A 423 17.40 32.94 45.54
C SER A 423 17.23 31.62 46.27
N LYS A 424 18.31 31.17 46.90
CA LYS A 424 18.32 30.02 47.81
C LYS A 424 18.48 30.50 49.23
N SER A 425 17.52 30.16 50.08
CA SER A 425 17.60 30.39 51.53
C SER A 425 17.62 29.08 52.28
N GLY A 426 18.51 28.92 53.25
CA GLY A 426 18.59 27.75 54.09
C GLY A 426 18.39 28.12 55.53
N GLU A 427 17.27 27.73 56.16
CA GLU A 427 17.06 27.75 57.60
C GLU A 427 16.89 26.29 58.07
N ASN A 428 17.57 25.94 59.17
CA ASN A 428 17.44 24.65 59.84
C ASN A 428 17.72 23.38 58.98
N GLY A 429 18.69 23.48 58.04
CA GLY A 429 19.08 22.33 57.19
C GLY A 429 18.15 22.05 56.00
N THR A 430 17.09 22.85 55.80
CA THR A 430 16.22 22.73 54.64
C THR A 430 16.52 23.90 53.72
N VAL A 431 16.97 23.59 52.47
CA VAL A 431 17.19 24.60 51.40
C VAL A 431 15.89 24.84 50.67
N SER A 432 15.37 26.08 50.69
CA SER A 432 14.25 26.48 49.85
C SER A 432 14.73 27.42 48.74
N THR A 433 14.16 27.24 47.53
CA THR A 433 14.40 28.12 46.38
C THR A 433 13.16 29.00 46.18
N SER A 434 13.37 30.30 46.13
CA SER A 434 12.31 31.26 45.82
C SER A 434 12.59 31.98 44.51
N VAL A 435 11.50 32.33 43.79
CA VAL A 435 11.54 33.10 42.53
C VAL A 435 10.64 34.31 42.76
N VAL A 436 11.22 35.53 42.70
CA VAL A 436 10.52 36.76 42.96
C VAL A 436 10.61 37.72 41.78
N PRO A 437 9.49 38.25 41.27
CA PRO A 437 9.52 39.31 40.24
C PRO A 437 10.12 40.58 40.82
N LEU A 438 10.95 41.27 40.03
CA LEU A 438 11.58 42.49 40.41
C LEU A 438 10.85 43.68 39.73
N ASP A 439 10.55 44.70 40.52
CA ASP A 439 10.17 46.02 39.99
C ASP A 439 11.40 46.81 39.50
N ASN A 440 11.23 47.97 38.87
CA ASN A 440 12.33 48.71 38.29
C ASN A 440 13.43 49.09 39.31
N PRO A 441 13.12 49.57 40.55
CA PRO A 441 14.13 49.81 41.57
C PRO A 441 14.89 48.55 42.00
N ALA A 442 14.18 47.48 42.28
CA ALA A 442 14.79 46.19 42.67
C ALA A 442 15.63 45.59 41.53
N ARG A 443 15.20 45.76 40.29
CA ARG A 443 15.93 45.35 39.11
C ARG A 443 17.25 46.09 38.92
N LEU A 444 17.26 47.38 39.19
CA LEU A 444 18.49 48.19 39.18
C LEU A 444 19.48 47.68 40.21
N GLU A 445 19.04 47.43 41.45
CA GLU A 445 19.90 46.91 42.53
C GLU A 445 20.44 45.49 42.19
N GLU A 446 19.60 44.62 41.62
CA GLU A 446 20.03 43.28 41.24
C GLU A 446 21.06 43.30 40.10
N VAL A 447 20.85 44.11 39.05
CA VAL A 447 21.85 44.27 37.97
C VAL A 447 23.14 44.91 38.51
N ALA A 448 23.05 45.85 39.45
CA ALA A 448 24.23 46.43 40.13
C ALA A 448 24.95 45.37 40.99
N ARG A 449 24.21 44.50 41.69
CA ARG A 449 24.78 43.37 42.44
C ARG A 449 25.48 42.39 41.51
N MET A 450 24.90 42.06 40.34
CA MET A 450 25.52 41.20 39.35
C MET A 450 26.82 41.78 38.78
N LEU A 451 26.95 43.09 38.70
CA LEU A 451 28.18 43.79 38.25
C LEU A 451 29.28 43.85 39.31
N SER A 452 28.90 44.05 40.59
CA SER A 452 29.86 44.33 41.66
C SER A 452 30.13 43.18 42.62
N GLY A 453 29.27 42.12 42.58
CA GLY A 453 29.36 41.00 43.52
C GLY A 453 28.79 41.31 44.92
N ALA A 454 29.56 41.15 45.98
CA ALA A 454 29.03 41.14 47.37
C ALA A 454 28.70 42.56 47.89
N SER A 455 29.32 43.61 47.40
CA SER A 455 29.04 45.00 47.84
C SER A 455 28.64 45.87 46.65
N ILE A 456 27.44 46.48 46.74
CA ILE A 456 26.93 47.32 45.66
C ILE A 456 27.48 48.75 45.87
N THR A 457 28.26 49.25 44.89
CA THR A 457 28.81 50.61 44.91
C THR A 457 27.96 51.57 44.04
N ASP A 458 28.16 52.85 44.21
CA ASP A 458 27.43 53.87 43.41
C ASP A 458 27.87 53.82 41.94
N GLU A 459 29.12 53.46 41.65
CA GLU A 459 29.61 53.19 40.28
C GLU A 459 28.90 51.99 39.65
N ALA A 460 28.66 50.92 40.42
CA ALA A 460 27.93 49.76 39.93
C ALA A 460 26.45 50.10 39.63
N ARG A 461 25.79 50.93 40.47
CA ARG A 461 24.44 51.43 40.18
C ARG A 461 24.42 52.28 38.90
N ALA A 462 25.39 53.19 38.76
CA ALA A 462 25.49 54.01 37.54
C ALA A 462 25.74 53.17 36.27
N ALA A 463 26.54 52.13 36.39
CA ALA A 463 26.75 51.18 35.28
C ALA A 463 25.52 50.34 34.98
N ALA A 464 24.81 49.85 36.00
CA ALA A 464 23.55 49.10 35.87
C ALA A 464 22.45 49.96 35.19
N GLN A 465 22.35 51.25 35.60
CA GLN A 465 21.41 52.16 34.98
C GLN A 465 21.65 52.34 33.48
N ARG A 466 22.93 52.50 33.05
CA ARG A 466 23.28 52.59 31.63
C ARG A 466 22.92 51.31 30.87
N LEU A 467 23.13 50.13 31.44
CA LEU A 467 22.74 48.89 30.81
C LEU A 467 21.22 48.74 30.61
N LEU A 468 20.43 49.24 31.61
CA LEU A 468 18.98 49.21 31.57
C LEU A 468 18.39 50.26 30.65
N GLU A 469 19.04 51.42 30.43
CA GLU A 469 18.61 52.47 29.50
C GLU A 469 18.80 52.10 28.03
N VAL A 470 19.77 51.23 27.72
CA VAL A 470 20.03 50.72 26.37
C VAL A 470 19.21 49.45 26.06
N GLY A 471 18.57 48.84 27.07
CA GLY A 471 17.67 47.69 26.97
C GLY A 471 16.22 48.15 26.81
#